data_07ec7aa928d167f2d2b7e4668be59463
#
_entry.id   07ec7aa928d167f2d2b7e4668be59463
#
_cell.length_a   1.000
_cell.length_b   1.000
_cell.length_c   1.000
_cell.angle_alpha   90.00
_cell.angle_beta   90.00
_cell.angle_gamma   90.00
#
_symmetry.space_group_name_H-M   'P 1'
#
loop_
_entity.id
_entity.type
_entity.pdbx_description
1 polymer ?
#
loop_
_entity_poly.entity_id
_entity_poly.type
_entity_poly.pdbx_seq_one_letter_code
_entity_poly.pdbx_strand_id
1 'polypeptide(L)'
;METAATATALTYRDATDADVDELVALVESAYRGDDSRAGWTTEADILEGQRTDPEGVRAVIKSPDSRLLTVERDGRIVACCQLEHRGENAYFGMFAVSPLLQGAGLGKLIIAEAERRARETWDAKEMQMTVISVRDDLIAWYERRGYRRTGRMTPFPYGEERFGIPQRDDLQFELLVKELG
;
A
#
# COMPACT_ATOMS: atom_id res chain seq x y z
N MET A 1 12.67 29.57 3.02
CA MET A 1 13.44 28.64 3.00
C MET A 1 13.13 27.53 3.84
N GLU A 2 13.28 27.53 5.07
CA GLU A 2 12.92 26.43 5.93
C GLU A 2 11.49 26.08 5.84
N THR A 3 10.65 27.04 5.55
CA THR A 3 9.21 26.86 5.42
C THR A 3 8.86 25.79 4.41
N ALA A 4 9.53 25.80 3.26
CA ALA A 4 9.26 24.82 2.22
C ALA A 4 9.66 23.40 2.67
N ALA A 5 10.81 23.27 3.32
CA ALA A 5 11.25 21.99 3.80
C ALA A 5 10.31 21.43 4.86
N THR A 6 9.82 22.29 5.76
CA THR A 6 8.89 21.88 6.80
C THR A 6 7.55 21.46 6.21
N ALA A 7 7.07 22.17 5.19
CA ALA A 7 5.79 21.88 4.56
C ALA A 7 5.80 20.52 3.85
N THR A 8 6.97 19.99 3.46
CA THR A 8 7.07 18.69 2.81
C THR A 8 7.40 17.58 3.78
N ALA A 9 7.60 17.89 5.06
CA ALA A 9 7.96 16.88 6.04
C ALA A 9 6.78 15.91 6.29
N LEU A 10 7.10 14.64 6.32
CA LEU A 10 6.12 13.59 6.62
C LEU A 10 6.32 13.09 8.04
N THR A 11 5.21 12.79 8.71
CA THR A 11 5.26 12.11 10.00
C THR A 11 4.56 10.77 9.87
N TYR A 12 5.07 9.79 10.61
CA TYR A 12 4.59 8.41 10.54
C TYR A 12 4.12 8.00 11.93
N ARG A 13 2.95 7.39 12.00
CA ARG A 13 2.44 6.86 13.25
C ARG A 13 1.55 5.65 13.00
N ASP A 14 1.33 4.84 14.02
CA ASP A 14 0.41 3.72 13.91
C ASP A 14 -1.03 4.25 13.89
N ALA A 15 -1.87 3.61 13.07
CA ALA A 15 -3.28 3.95 13.00
C ALA A 15 -4.02 3.52 14.27
N THR A 16 -5.09 4.23 14.58
CA THR A 16 -6.00 3.89 15.66
C THR A 16 -7.42 3.75 15.11
N ASP A 17 -8.34 3.27 15.95
CA ASP A 17 -9.74 3.13 15.52
C ASP A 17 -10.35 4.45 15.05
N ALA A 18 -9.87 5.57 15.55
CA ALA A 18 -10.37 6.88 15.13
C ALA A 18 -10.01 7.22 13.68
N ASP A 19 -9.03 6.52 13.10
CA ASP A 19 -8.55 6.77 11.73
C ASP A 19 -9.27 5.92 10.68
N VAL A 20 -10.10 4.97 11.09
CA VAL A 20 -10.63 3.94 10.19
C VAL A 20 -11.37 4.55 9.00
N ASP A 21 -12.31 5.46 9.24
CA ASP A 21 -13.11 6.01 8.14
C ASP A 21 -12.27 6.81 7.16
N GLU A 22 -11.32 7.57 7.66
CA GLU A 22 -10.43 8.36 6.83
C GLU A 22 -9.49 7.47 6.01
N LEU A 23 -9.02 6.39 6.60
CA LEU A 23 -8.17 5.43 5.91
C LEU A 23 -8.92 4.66 4.83
N VAL A 24 -10.16 4.27 5.09
CA VAL A 24 -10.99 3.62 4.07
C VAL A 24 -11.17 4.56 2.88
N ALA A 25 -11.50 5.81 3.14
CA ALA A 25 -11.68 6.80 2.07
C ALA A 25 -10.38 6.98 1.27
N LEU A 26 -9.25 7.04 1.95
CA LEU A 26 -7.96 7.19 1.28
C LEU A 26 -7.66 6.00 0.36
N VAL A 27 -7.82 4.78 0.86
CA VAL A 27 -7.53 3.57 0.08
C VAL A 27 -8.45 3.51 -1.13
N GLU A 28 -9.75 3.78 -0.95
CA GLU A 28 -10.69 3.75 -2.06
C GLU A 28 -10.36 4.82 -3.10
N SER A 29 -9.99 6.02 -2.68
CA SER A 29 -9.64 7.09 -3.61
C SER A 29 -8.38 6.78 -4.41
N ALA A 30 -7.45 6.03 -3.84
CA ALA A 30 -6.18 5.72 -4.49
C ALA A 30 -6.29 4.56 -5.47
N TYR A 31 -7.20 3.61 -5.23
CA TYR A 31 -7.26 2.38 -6.01
C TYR A 31 -8.48 2.27 -6.90
N ARG A 32 -9.62 2.82 -6.51
CA ARG A 32 -10.89 2.52 -7.15
C ARG A 32 -11.65 3.79 -7.52
N GLY A 33 -12.57 3.64 -8.49
CA GLY A 33 -13.45 4.73 -8.90
C GLY A 33 -12.73 5.84 -9.66
N ASP A 34 -13.50 6.87 -9.99
CA ASP A 34 -13.00 7.97 -10.83
C ASP A 34 -11.96 8.82 -10.12
N ASP A 35 -12.05 8.96 -8.79
CA ASP A 35 -11.09 9.75 -8.04
C ASP A 35 -9.67 9.19 -8.18
N SER A 36 -9.53 7.86 -8.27
CA SER A 36 -8.22 7.24 -8.40
C SER A 36 -7.54 7.55 -9.72
N ARG A 37 -8.30 7.94 -10.74
CA ARG A 37 -7.75 8.26 -12.06
C ARG A 37 -6.97 9.56 -12.08
N ALA A 38 -7.07 10.38 -11.02
CA ALA A 38 -6.24 11.58 -10.88
C ALA A 38 -4.79 11.23 -10.58
N GLY A 39 -4.50 10.03 -10.08
CA GLY A 39 -3.13 9.57 -9.83
C GLY A 39 -2.53 8.91 -11.08
N TRP A 40 -1.25 8.55 -11.00
CA TRP A 40 -0.57 7.90 -12.12
C TRP A 40 -0.89 6.42 -12.24
N THR A 41 -1.45 5.80 -11.21
CA THR A 41 -1.77 4.38 -11.20
C THR A 41 -3.13 4.16 -10.53
N THR A 42 -3.89 3.18 -11.03
CA THR A 42 -5.22 2.87 -10.50
C THR A 42 -5.61 1.44 -10.88
N GLU A 43 -6.56 0.87 -10.14
CA GLU A 43 -7.19 -0.41 -10.50
C GLU A 43 -8.57 -0.19 -11.15
N ALA A 44 -8.99 1.05 -11.37
CA ALA A 44 -10.36 1.37 -11.79
C ALA A 44 -10.76 0.72 -13.12
N ASP A 45 -9.80 0.42 -14.00
CA ASP A 45 -10.10 -0.22 -15.29
C ASP A 45 -10.23 -1.74 -15.20
N ILE A 46 -9.75 -2.36 -14.14
CA ILE A 46 -9.76 -3.81 -14.00
C ILE A 46 -10.65 -4.29 -12.86
N LEU A 47 -11.00 -3.39 -11.93
CA LEU A 47 -11.84 -3.69 -10.79
C LEU A 47 -12.82 -2.54 -10.53
N GLU A 48 -14.06 -2.89 -10.26
CA GLU A 48 -15.06 -1.94 -9.77
C GLU A 48 -15.37 -2.27 -8.32
N GLY A 49 -16.14 -1.38 -7.65
CA GLY A 49 -16.53 -1.58 -6.27
C GLY A 49 -15.42 -1.22 -5.31
N GLN A 50 -15.52 -1.74 -4.09
CA GLN A 50 -14.62 -1.33 -3.02
C GLN A 50 -13.29 -2.09 -3.04
N ARG A 51 -12.23 -1.44 -2.54
CA ARG A 51 -10.92 -2.06 -2.31
C ARG A 51 -10.85 -2.64 -0.90
N THR A 52 -11.45 -1.94 0.07
CA THR A 52 -11.46 -2.36 1.46
C THR A 52 -12.73 -1.84 2.14
N ASP A 53 -12.88 -2.13 3.41
CA ASP A 53 -14.01 -1.66 4.22
C ASP A 53 -13.51 -1.40 5.65
N PRO A 54 -14.33 -0.77 6.53
CA PRO A 54 -13.90 -0.50 7.91
C PRO A 54 -13.48 -1.74 8.66
N GLU A 55 -14.14 -2.87 8.43
CA GLU A 55 -13.78 -4.11 9.09
C GLU A 55 -12.39 -4.58 8.69
N GLY A 56 -12.06 -4.49 7.40
CA GLY A 56 -10.73 -4.85 6.90
C GLY A 56 -9.63 -3.99 7.48
N VAL A 57 -9.87 -2.68 7.58
CA VAL A 57 -8.90 -1.76 8.17
C VAL A 57 -8.73 -2.06 9.67
N ARG A 58 -9.82 -2.27 10.40
CA ARG A 58 -9.74 -2.61 11.83
C ARG A 58 -8.98 -3.90 12.07
N ALA A 59 -9.16 -4.89 11.19
CA ALA A 59 -8.46 -6.16 11.34
C ALA A 59 -6.94 -5.97 11.28
N VAL A 60 -6.45 -5.11 10.39
CA VAL A 60 -5.03 -4.81 10.31
C VAL A 60 -4.56 -4.10 11.57
N ILE A 61 -5.31 -3.10 12.03
CA ILE A 61 -4.94 -2.34 13.23
C ILE A 61 -4.84 -3.24 14.45
N LYS A 62 -5.75 -4.21 14.58
CA LYS A 62 -5.83 -5.06 15.76
C LYS A 62 -4.92 -6.29 15.71
N SER A 63 -4.38 -6.63 14.57
CA SER A 63 -3.52 -7.80 14.45
C SER A 63 -2.20 -7.57 15.18
N PRO A 64 -1.78 -8.49 16.05
CA PRO A 64 -0.53 -8.31 16.82
C PRO A 64 0.72 -8.33 15.94
N ASP A 65 0.64 -8.95 14.76
CA ASP A 65 1.78 -9.05 13.86
C ASP A 65 1.76 -8.00 12.76
N SER A 66 0.78 -7.12 12.77
CA SER A 66 0.63 -6.08 11.74
C SER A 66 0.67 -4.69 12.34
N ARG A 67 1.12 -3.75 11.53
CA ARG A 67 1.03 -2.33 11.84
C ARG A 67 0.47 -1.62 10.62
N LEU A 68 -0.50 -0.76 10.83
CA LEU A 68 -0.99 0.10 9.77
C LEU A 68 -0.41 1.49 9.99
N LEU A 69 0.61 1.82 9.19
CA LEU A 69 1.24 3.12 9.28
C LEU A 69 0.38 4.16 8.60
N THR A 70 0.09 5.23 9.32
CA THR A 70 -0.49 6.42 8.71
C THR A 70 0.61 7.43 8.47
N VAL A 71 0.54 8.08 7.32
CA VAL A 71 1.52 9.09 6.93
C VAL A 71 0.80 10.42 6.86
N GLU A 72 1.28 11.38 7.64
CA GLU A 72 0.65 12.69 7.72
C GLU A 72 1.56 13.78 7.20
N ARG A 73 0.94 14.78 6.63
CA ARG A 73 1.59 16.04 6.27
C ARG A 73 0.65 17.17 6.63
N ASP A 74 1.15 18.12 7.43
CA ASP A 74 0.36 19.26 7.91
C ASP A 74 -0.92 18.82 8.64
N GLY A 75 -0.81 17.76 9.43
CA GLY A 75 -1.92 17.27 10.23
C GLY A 75 -2.97 16.46 9.50
N ARG A 76 -2.74 16.15 8.22
CA ARG A 76 -3.68 15.37 7.39
C ARG A 76 -3.07 14.05 6.98
N ILE A 77 -3.86 13.00 7.00
CA ILE A 77 -3.43 11.71 6.48
C ILE A 77 -3.37 11.79 4.96
N VAL A 78 -2.17 11.58 4.41
CA VAL A 78 -1.94 11.65 2.96
C VAL A 78 -1.60 10.30 2.36
N ALA A 79 -1.26 9.32 3.20
CA ALA A 79 -0.88 7.99 2.73
C ALA A 79 -0.98 7.00 3.87
N CYS A 80 -0.96 5.72 3.53
CA CYS A 80 -0.86 4.64 4.51
C CYS A 80 -0.18 3.43 3.90
N CYS A 81 0.31 2.54 4.74
CA CYS A 81 0.77 1.22 4.33
C CYS A 81 0.67 0.25 5.49
N GLN A 82 0.47 -1.02 5.16
CA GLN A 82 0.49 -2.11 6.13
C GLN A 82 1.87 -2.73 6.15
N LEU A 83 2.37 -3.00 7.35
CA LEU A 83 3.55 -3.83 7.57
C LEU A 83 3.13 -5.02 8.39
N GLU A 84 3.53 -6.21 7.98
CA GLU A 84 3.22 -7.43 8.72
C GLU A 84 4.47 -8.25 8.93
N HIS A 85 4.64 -8.75 10.15
CA HIS A 85 5.76 -9.63 10.49
C HIS A 85 5.40 -11.05 10.08
N ARG A 86 6.19 -11.67 9.22
CA ARG A 86 5.98 -13.04 8.73
C ARG A 86 7.25 -13.86 8.87
N GLY A 87 7.47 -14.43 10.06
CA GLY A 87 8.67 -15.22 10.33
C GLY A 87 9.93 -14.37 10.21
N GLU A 88 10.84 -14.72 9.32
CA GLU A 88 12.07 -13.96 9.09
C GLU A 88 11.86 -12.79 8.14
N ASN A 89 10.67 -12.65 7.59
CA ASN A 89 10.37 -11.67 6.56
C ASN A 89 9.32 -10.67 7.02
N ALA A 90 9.11 -9.64 6.24
CA ALA A 90 8.02 -8.68 6.43
C ALA A 90 7.18 -8.62 5.16
N TYR A 91 5.93 -8.27 5.31
CA TYR A 91 4.99 -8.10 4.21
C TYR A 91 4.56 -6.64 4.16
N PHE A 92 4.55 -6.08 2.95
CA PHE A 92 4.14 -4.70 2.69
C PHE A 92 2.85 -4.75 1.87
N GLY A 93 1.80 -4.10 2.38
CA GLY A 93 0.51 -4.11 1.69
C GLY A 93 -0.29 -2.87 1.99
N MET A 94 -1.52 -2.84 1.47
CA MET A 94 -2.47 -1.74 1.67
C MET A 94 -1.79 -0.37 1.49
N PHE A 95 -0.93 -0.25 0.49
CA PHE A 95 -0.17 0.96 0.23
C PHE A 95 -1.03 1.92 -0.60
N ALA A 96 -1.33 3.07 -0.05
CA ALA A 96 -2.13 4.07 -0.72
C ALA A 96 -1.53 5.45 -0.49
N VAL A 97 -1.43 6.22 -1.57
CA VAL A 97 -1.04 7.64 -1.53
C VAL A 97 -2.19 8.40 -2.16
N SER A 98 -2.58 9.52 -1.55
CA SER A 98 -3.64 10.36 -2.12
C SER A 98 -3.37 10.59 -3.60
N PRO A 99 -4.35 10.35 -4.50
CA PRO A 99 -4.12 10.48 -5.94
C PRO A 99 -3.59 11.85 -6.35
N LEU A 100 -3.99 12.90 -5.64
CA LEU A 100 -3.56 14.26 -5.94
C LEU A 100 -2.09 14.50 -5.60
N LEU A 101 -1.49 13.61 -4.80
CA LEU A 101 -0.10 13.75 -4.36
C LEU A 101 0.82 12.69 -4.96
N GLN A 102 0.28 11.79 -5.77
CA GLN A 102 1.09 10.79 -6.45
C GLN A 102 2.02 11.49 -7.45
N GLY A 103 3.21 10.92 -7.63
CA GLY A 103 4.19 11.51 -8.53
C GLY A 103 5.08 12.55 -7.87
N ALA A 104 4.81 12.92 -6.61
CA ALA A 104 5.61 13.92 -5.89
C ALA A 104 6.78 13.29 -5.12
N GLY A 105 7.05 12.01 -5.32
CA GLY A 105 8.14 11.33 -4.62
C GLY A 105 7.78 10.79 -3.25
N LEU A 106 6.53 10.95 -2.80
CA LEU A 106 6.11 10.48 -1.49
C LEU A 106 6.19 8.96 -1.37
N GLY A 107 5.81 8.25 -2.42
CA GLY A 107 5.84 6.78 -2.41
C GLY A 107 7.22 6.24 -2.15
N LYS A 108 8.24 6.85 -2.73
CA LYS A 108 9.62 6.43 -2.53
C LYS A 108 10.04 6.60 -1.07
N LEU A 109 9.66 7.71 -0.45
CA LEU A 109 9.97 7.96 0.94
C LEU A 109 9.26 6.98 1.86
N ILE A 110 8.00 6.69 1.56
CA ILE A 110 7.18 5.83 2.41
C ILE A 110 7.67 4.39 2.36
N ILE A 111 7.97 3.87 1.17
CA ILE A 111 8.45 2.49 1.08
C ILE A 111 9.84 2.34 1.70
N ALA A 112 10.68 3.36 1.59
CA ALA A 112 11.98 3.35 2.25
C ALA A 112 11.83 3.34 3.76
N GLU A 113 10.89 4.11 4.30
CA GLU A 113 10.62 4.12 5.74
C GLU A 113 10.06 2.77 6.19
N ALA A 114 9.18 2.16 5.40
CA ALA A 114 8.63 0.84 5.71
C ALA A 114 9.75 -0.21 5.79
N GLU A 115 10.66 -0.18 4.83
CA GLU A 115 11.80 -1.11 4.82
C GLU A 115 12.70 -0.90 6.04
N ARG A 116 12.96 0.34 6.39
CA ARG A 116 13.77 0.67 7.57
C ARG A 116 13.12 0.12 8.84
N ARG A 117 11.81 0.31 8.99
CA ARG A 117 11.09 -0.19 10.18
C ARG A 117 11.08 -1.71 10.24
N ALA A 118 10.92 -2.38 9.11
CA ALA A 118 10.95 -3.83 9.07
C ALA A 118 12.31 -4.37 9.52
N ARG A 119 13.39 -3.74 9.08
CA ARG A 119 14.74 -4.13 9.51
C ARG A 119 14.96 -3.87 11.00
N GLU A 120 14.57 -2.69 11.48
CA GLU A 120 14.87 -2.29 12.84
C GLU A 120 13.96 -2.94 13.87
N THR A 121 12.70 -3.14 13.54
CA THR A 121 11.73 -3.71 14.48
C THR A 121 11.77 -5.22 14.52
N TRP A 122 11.95 -5.87 13.37
CA TRP A 122 11.82 -7.32 13.25
C TRP A 122 13.08 -8.01 12.72
N ASP A 123 14.13 -7.27 12.41
CA ASP A 123 15.32 -7.82 11.76
C ASP A 123 14.95 -8.61 10.50
N ALA A 124 13.96 -8.10 9.76
CA ALA A 124 13.44 -8.78 8.59
C ALA A 124 14.52 -8.91 7.51
N LYS A 125 14.60 -10.10 6.92
CA LYS A 125 15.61 -10.40 5.88
C LYS A 125 15.10 -9.95 4.50
N GLU A 126 13.80 -9.99 4.30
CA GLU A 126 13.20 -9.76 3.00
C GLU A 126 11.88 -9.06 3.18
N MET A 127 11.59 -8.11 2.30
CA MET A 127 10.26 -7.50 2.20
C MET A 127 9.52 -8.18 1.07
N GLN A 128 8.29 -8.58 1.33
CA GLN A 128 7.42 -9.24 0.37
C GLN A 128 6.19 -8.39 0.11
N MET A 129 5.64 -8.48 -1.09
CA MET A 129 4.37 -7.87 -1.42
C MET A 129 3.72 -8.65 -2.56
N THR A 130 2.39 -8.51 -2.70
CA THR A 130 1.68 -9.08 -3.84
C THR A 130 1.03 -7.96 -4.64
N VAL A 131 1.13 -8.06 -5.95
CA VAL A 131 0.59 -7.06 -6.88
C VAL A 131 -0.20 -7.78 -7.95
N ILE A 132 -1.32 -7.22 -8.38
CA ILE A 132 -2.08 -7.79 -9.50
C ILE A 132 -1.18 -7.82 -10.72
N SER A 133 -1.01 -9.01 -11.31
CA SER A 133 0.05 -9.27 -12.28
C SER A 133 -0.06 -8.49 -13.59
N VAL A 134 -1.25 -7.97 -13.91
CA VAL A 134 -1.44 -7.18 -15.14
C VAL A 134 -1.13 -5.69 -14.95
N ARG A 135 -0.79 -5.28 -13.73
CA ARG A 135 -0.44 -3.88 -13.46
C ARG A 135 1.05 -3.64 -13.73
N ASP A 136 1.40 -3.68 -15.00
CA ASP A 136 2.80 -3.62 -15.43
C ASP A 136 3.51 -2.33 -15.01
N ASP A 137 2.82 -1.20 -15.05
CA ASP A 137 3.38 0.08 -14.66
C ASP A 137 3.72 0.11 -13.17
N LEU A 138 2.86 -0.43 -12.34
CA LEU A 138 3.07 -0.48 -10.90
C LEU A 138 4.21 -1.45 -10.55
N ILE A 139 4.23 -2.62 -11.20
CA ILE A 139 5.30 -3.58 -10.99
C ILE A 139 6.64 -2.96 -11.38
N ALA A 140 6.71 -2.25 -12.50
CA ALA A 140 7.93 -1.57 -12.93
C ALA A 140 8.38 -0.54 -11.89
N TRP A 141 7.43 0.16 -11.27
CA TRP A 141 7.75 1.12 -10.22
C TRP A 141 8.42 0.44 -9.03
N TYR A 142 7.90 -0.73 -8.61
CA TYR A 142 8.51 -1.50 -7.53
C TYR A 142 9.87 -2.07 -7.93
N GLU A 143 10.01 -2.51 -9.17
CA GLU A 143 11.30 -3.01 -9.65
C GLU A 143 12.39 -1.93 -9.56
N ARG A 144 12.03 -0.70 -9.86
CA ARG A 144 12.99 0.41 -9.72
C ARG A 144 13.36 0.66 -8.25
N ARG A 145 12.54 0.21 -7.31
CA ARG A 145 12.83 0.31 -5.87
C ARG A 145 13.65 -0.90 -5.38
N GLY A 146 13.95 -1.85 -6.24
CA GLY A 146 14.76 -3.00 -5.90
C GLY A 146 14.01 -4.30 -5.73
N TYR A 147 12.71 -4.31 -5.99
CA TYR A 147 11.90 -5.53 -5.90
C TYR A 147 12.07 -6.34 -7.18
N ARG A 148 11.98 -7.66 -7.06
CA ARG A 148 12.04 -8.54 -8.22
C ARG A 148 10.78 -9.39 -8.29
N ARG A 149 10.36 -9.69 -9.50
CA ARG A 149 9.25 -10.59 -9.76
C ARG A 149 9.72 -12.02 -9.49
N THR A 150 8.94 -12.77 -8.73
CA THR A 150 9.30 -14.17 -8.41
C THR A 150 8.69 -15.17 -9.35
N GLY A 151 7.67 -14.77 -10.11
CA GLY A 151 6.89 -15.71 -10.90
C GLY A 151 5.91 -16.54 -10.08
N ARG A 152 5.85 -16.34 -8.76
CA ARG A 152 4.90 -17.05 -7.92
C ARG A 152 3.57 -16.32 -7.95
N MET A 153 2.55 -17.00 -8.45
CA MET A 153 1.22 -16.44 -8.60
C MET A 153 0.27 -17.04 -7.56
N THR A 154 -0.66 -16.19 -7.09
CA THR A 154 -1.78 -16.67 -6.27
C THR A 154 -3.08 -16.20 -6.93
N PRO A 155 -4.18 -16.98 -6.80
CA PRO A 155 -5.43 -16.63 -7.45
C PRO A 155 -6.02 -15.34 -6.88
N PHE A 156 -6.68 -14.57 -7.76
CA PHE A 156 -7.51 -13.46 -7.34
C PHE A 156 -8.80 -14.04 -6.74
N PRO A 157 -9.32 -13.44 -5.65
CA PRO A 157 -10.52 -13.99 -4.98
C PRO A 157 -11.79 -13.65 -5.74
N TYR A 158 -12.00 -14.31 -6.91
CA TYR A 158 -13.23 -14.12 -7.67
C TYR A 158 -14.43 -14.56 -6.83
N GLY A 159 -15.50 -13.78 -6.92
CA GLY A 159 -16.71 -14.06 -6.15
C GLY A 159 -16.77 -13.39 -4.81
N GLU A 160 -15.70 -12.74 -4.37
CA GLU A 160 -15.70 -11.98 -3.12
C GLU A 160 -15.71 -10.50 -3.43
N GLU A 161 -16.90 -9.95 -3.63
CA GLU A 161 -17.06 -8.54 -4.03
C GLU A 161 -16.53 -7.55 -3.00
N ARG A 162 -16.27 -8.01 -1.80
CA ARG A 162 -15.64 -7.22 -0.75
C ARG A 162 -14.31 -6.64 -1.19
N PHE A 163 -13.58 -7.36 -2.07
CA PHE A 163 -12.28 -6.94 -2.57
C PHE A 163 -12.33 -6.34 -3.97
N GLY A 164 -13.54 -6.12 -4.48
CA GLY A 164 -13.77 -5.52 -5.78
C GLY A 164 -14.48 -6.46 -6.74
N ILE A 165 -15.05 -5.88 -7.77
CA ILE A 165 -15.78 -6.61 -8.81
C ILE A 165 -14.88 -6.64 -10.04
N PRO A 166 -14.28 -7.81 -10.37
CA PRO A 166 -13.30 -7.87 -11.45
C PRO A 166 -13.95 -7.64 -12.81
N GLN A 167 -13.27 -6.89 -13.65
CA GLN A 167 -13.69 -6.60 -15.02
C GLN A 167 -12.94 -7.46 -16.04
N ARG A 168 -12.09 -8.36 -15.55
CA ARG A 168 -11.30 -9.29 -16.35
C ARG A 168 -11.30 -10.64 -15.66
N ASP A 169 -11.05 -11.70 -16.41
CA ASP A 169 -11.00 -13.06 -15.86
C ASP A 169 -9.57 -13.60 -15.74
N ASP A 170 -8.57 -12.77 -16.04
CA ASP A 170 -7.15 -13.17 -16.03
C ASP A 170 -6.37 -12.56 -14.86
N LEU A 171 -7.06 -12.14 -13.79
CA LEU A 171 -6.40 -11.50 -12.65
C LEU A 171 -5.75 -12.54 -11.73
N GLN A 172 -4.51 -12.26 -11.37
CA GLN A 172 -3.75 -13.04 -10.38
C GLN A 172 -2.88 -12.06 -9.61
N PHE A 173 -2.44 -12.48 -8.43
CA PHE A 173 -1.42 -11.73 -7.68
C PHE A 173 -0.06 -12.37 -7.95
N GLU A 174 0.94 -11.54 -8.13
CA GLU A 174 2.31 -12.00 -8.20
C GLU A 174 3.07 -11.56 -6.97
N LEU A 175 3.88 -12.46 -6.40
CA LEU A 175 4.73 -12.14 -5.27
C LEU A 175 6.00 -11.43 -5.77
N LEU A 176 6.26 -10.25 -5.20
CA LEU A 176 7.49 -9.49 -5.43
C LEU A 176 8.27 -9.49 -4.13
N VAL A 177 9.60 -9.54 -4.23
CA VAL A 177 10.46 -9.57 -3.05
C VAL A 177 11.66 -8.66 -3.21
N LYS A 178 12.15 -8.16 -2.07
CA LYS A 178 13.39 -7.39 -1.99
C LYS A 178 14.15 -7.80 -0.74
N GLU A 179 15.42 -8.11 -0.90
CA GLU A 179 16.28 -8.42 0.24
C GLU A 179 16.63 -7.14 1.00
N LEU A 180 16.51 -7.18 2.31
CA LEU A 180 16.68 -5.99 3.14
C LEU A 180 18.04 -5.89 3.81
N GLY A 181 18.77 -6.93 3.81
CA GLY A 181 20.02 -6.86 4.51
C GLY A 181 21.07 -7.75 4.18
#